data_3ec1fd2600f9b788e91dcaacd862a7f3
#
_entry.id   3ec1fd2600f9b788e91dcaacd862a7f3
#
_cell.length_a   1.000
_cell.length_b   1.000
_cell.length_c   1.000
_cell.angle_alpha   90.00
_cell.angle_beta   90.00
_cell.angle_gamma   90.00
#
_symmetry.space_group_name_H-M   'P 1'
#
loop_
_entity.id
_entity.type
_entity.pdbx_description
1 polymer ?
#
loop_
_entity_poly.entity_id
_entity_poly.type
_entity_poly.pdbx_seq_one_letter_code
_entity_poly.pdbx_strand_id
1 'polypeptide(L)'
;MEKELQSFRQPSGEPYELIPLPLPEPVYAPADENENSERLPATYANYLIINNAILLPVYNQPENDETAAKAIQRLFPRYEVVRIPCLPLLRQHGSLHCSTMQFPANVLNTKAENKADN
;
A
#
# COMPACT_ATOMS: atom_id res chain seq x y z
N MET A 1 -4.43 -14.52 -15.38
CA MET A 1 -4.77 -13.30 -14.62
C MET A 1 -4.63 -12.04 -15.49
N GLU A 2 -3.47 -11.71 -16.06
CA GLU A 2 -3.30 -10.49 -16.89
C GLU A 2 -4.25 -10.46 -18.09
N LYS A 3 -4.38 -11.55 -18.83
CA LYS A 3 -5.35 -11.66 -19.94
C LYS A 3 -6.80 -11.49 -19.50
N GLU A 4 -7.14 -11.95 -18.32
CA GLU A 4 -8.49 -11.79 -17.74
C GLU A 4 -8.76 -10.33 -17.38
N LEU A 5 -7.78 -9.63 -16.80
CA LEU A 5 -7.89 -8.20 -16.49
C LEU A 5 -8.15 -7.37 -17.76
N GLN A 6 -7.53 -7.73 -18.88
CA GLN A 6 -7.76 -7.06 -20.17
C GLN A 6 -9.18 -7.25 -20.71
N SER A 7 -9.93 -8.25 -20.23
CA SER A 7 -11.32 -8.50 -20.64
C SER A 7 -12.33 -7.64 -19.88
N PHE A 8 -11.97 -7.09 -18.74
CA PHE A 8 -12.90 -6.27 -17.93
C PHE A 8 -13.18 -4.93 -18.59
N ARG A 9 -14.39 -4.46 -18.40
CA ARG A 9 -14.89 -3.21 -18.98
C ARG A 9 -15.47 -2.32 -17.87
N GLN A 10 -15.28 -1.03 -18.05
CA GLN A 10 -15.95 -0.01 -17.26
C GLN A 10 -17.46 -0.02 -17.53
N PRO A 11 -18.28 0.58 -16.67
CA PRO A 11 -19.72 0.73 -16.94
C PRO A 11 -20.04 1.44 -18.25
N SER A 12 -19.10 2.27 -18.77
CA SER A 12 -19.17 2.90 -20.09
C SER A 12 -18.95 1.94 -21.26
N GLY A 13 -18.48 0.71 -21.00
CA GLY A 13 -18.09 -0.29 -22.01
C GLY A 13 -16.61 -0.21 -22.46
N GLU A 14 -15.89 0.82 -22.04
CA GLU A 14 -14.46 0.97 -22.35
C GLU A 14 -13.58 0.04 -21.52
N PRO A 15 -12.39 -0.35 -22.02
CA PRO A 15 -11.44 -1.12 -21.23
C PRO A 15 -10.89 -0.30 -20.05
N TYR A 16 -10.48 -0.98 -19.00
CA TYR A 16 -9.68 -0.35 -17.95
C TYR A 16 -8.25 -0.12 -18.44
N GLU A 17 -7.68 1.01 -18.06
CA GLU A 17 -6.24 1.22 -18.18
C GLU A 17 -5.52 0.42 -17.09
N LEU A 18 -4.65 -0.49 -17.51
CA LEU A 18 -3.88 -1.35 -16.59
C LEU A 18 -2.47 -0.77 -16.41
N ILE A 19 -2.13 -0.42 -15.19
CA ILE A 19 -0.85 0.17 -14.86
C ILE A 19 -0.07 -0.79 -13.96
N PRO A 20 1.06 -1.33 -14.46
CA PRO A 20 1.86 -2.26 -13.68
C PRO A 20 2.58 -1.53 -12.54
N LEU A 21 2.55 -2.13 -11.35
CA LEU A 21 3.45 -1.80 -10.26
C LEU A 21 4.63 -2.78 -10.25
N PRO A 22 5.84 -2.33 -9.90
CA PRO A 22 6.95 -3.25 -9.73
C PRO A 22 6.66 -4.22 -8.58
N LEU A 23 7.22 -5.40 -8.65
CA LEU A 23 7.28 -6.31 -7.50
C LEU A 23 8.57 -6.03 -6.75
N PRO A 24 8.54 -5.90 -5.41
CA PRO A 24 9.75 -5.86 -4.63
C PRO A 24 10.48 -7.20 -4.71
N GLU A 25 11.80 -7.16 -4.57
CA GLU A 25 12.58 -8.37 -4.35
C GLU A 25 12.06 -9.12 -3.11
N PRO A 26 12.08 -10.45 -3.13
CA PRO A 26 11.58 -11.23 -2.01
C PRO A 26 12.22 -10.83 -0.68
N VAL A 27 11.40 -10.59 0.31
CA VAL A 27 11.82 -10.34 1.69
C VAL A 27 11.54 -11.60 2.49
N TYR A 28 12.52 -12.03 3.27
CA TYR A 28 12.42 -13.23 4.09
C TYR A 28 12.52 -12.86 5.58
N ALA A 29 11.79 -13.59 6.41
CA ALA A 29 12.03 -13.57 7.84
C ALA A 29 13.43 -14.13 8.16
N PRO A 30 14.06 -13.69 9.28
CA PRO A 30 15.25 -14.36 9.77
C PRO A 30 15.01 -15.88 9.88
N ALA A 31 16.01 -16.68 9.49
CA ALA A 31 15.93 -18.13 9.64
C ALA A 31 15.65 -18.49 11.11
N ASP A 32 14.76 -19.45 11.32
CA ASP A 32 14.52 -20.05 12.63
C ASP A 32 15.62 -21.07 12.98
N GLU A 33 15.51 -21.71 14.15
CA GLU A 33 16.46 -22.76 14.59
C GLU A 33 16.54 -23.96 13.64
N ASN A 34 15.56 -24.10 12.72
CA ASN A 34 15.52 -25.17 11.72
C ASN A 34 16.03 -24.72 10.33
N GLU A 35 16.68 -23.55 10.23
CA GLU A 35 17.20 -22.95 8.99
C GLU A 35 16.11 -22.63 7.94
N ASN A 36 14.83 -22.63 8.32
CA ASN A 36 13.73 -22.23 7.44
C ASN A 36 13.53 -20.71 7.49
N SER A 37 13.68 -20.08 6.34
CA SER A 37 13.30 -18.68 6.18
C SER A 37 11.98 -18.59 5.43
N GLU A 38 11.00 -17.93 6.05
CA GLU A 38 9.70 -17.73 5.45
C GLU A 38 9.68 -16.47 4.59
N ARG A 39 9.13 -16.57 3.38
CA ARG A 39 8.92 -15.39 2.52
C ARG A 39 7.80 -14.53 3.08
N LEU A 40 8.10 -13.24 3.28
CA LEU A 40 7.17 -12.25 3.80
C LEU A 40 6.39 -11.56 2.66
N PRO A 41 5.17 -11.07 2.92
CA PRO A 41 4.24 -10.55 1.91
C PRO A 41 4.55 -9.09 1.52
N ALA A 42 5.74 -8.81 1.02
CA ALA A 42 6.08 -7.48 0.51
C ALA A 42 5.36 -7.19 -0.81
N THR A 43 4.64 -6.08 -0.88
CA THR A 43 4.00 -5.60 -2.10
C THR A 43 3.70 -4.11 -2.04
N TYR A 44 3.99 -3.39 -3.12
CA TYR A 44 3.64 -1.96 -3.25
C TYR A 44 2.14 -1.73 -3.42
N ALA A 45 1.37 -2.75 -3.78
CA ALA A 45 -0.09 -2.66 -3.84
C ALA A 45 -0.75 -2.51 -2.46
N ASN A 46 0.00 -2.66 -1.38
CA ASN A 46 -0.46 -2.46 0.00
C ASN A 46 -0.38 -0.98 0.44
N TYR A 47 -0.58 -0.04 -0.49
CA TYR A 47 -0.63 1.39 -0.20
C TYR A 47 -1.98 1.80 0.41
N LEU A 48 -1.99 2.92 1.11
CA LEU A 48 -3.17 3.49 1.75
C LEU A 48 -3.48 4.87 1.18
N ILE A 49 -4.70 5.08 0.72
CA ILE A 49 -5.19 6.38 0.29
C ILE A 49 -5.83 7.08 1.49
N ILE A 50 -5.33 8.26 1.82
CA ILE A 50 -5.92 9.17 2.81
C ILE A 50 -6.33 10.48 2.13
N ASN A 51 -6.86 11.45 2.89
CA ASN A 51 -7.52 12.63 2.33
C ASN A 51 -6.71 13.38 1.26
N ASN A 52 -5.42 13.62 1.47
CA ASN A 52 -4.57 14.39 0.56
C ASN A 52 -3.26 13.69 0.22
N ALA A 53 -3.07 12.45 0.67
CA ALA A 53 -1.84 11.71 0.47
C ALA A 53 -2.07 10.23 0.19
N ILE A 54 -1.08 9.60 -0.40
CA ILE A 54 -0.98 8.17 -0.54
C ILE A 54 0.23 7.71 0.26
N LEU A 55 -0.03 6.88 1.26
CA LEU A 55 1.01 6.26 2.04
C LEU A 55 1.47 4.99 1.31
N LEU A 56 2.70 5.01 0.82
CA LEU A 56 3.28 3.93 0.04
C LEU A 56 4.26 3.12 0.91
N PRO A 57 4.03 1.81 1.11
CA PRO A 57 4.99 0.99 1.81
C PRO A 57 6.28 0.89 1.00
N VAL A 58 7.43 1.01 1.65
CA VAL A 58 8.75 0.79 1.06
C VAL A 58 9.52 -0.25 1.86
N TYR A 59 10.43 -0.95 1.18
CA TYR A 59 11.04 -2.17 1.70
C TYR A 59 12.57 -2.14 1.69
N ASN A 60 13.16 -0.93 1.74
CA ASN A 60 14.61 -0.71 1.68
C ASN A 60 15.24 -1.25 0.39
N GLN A 61 14.54 -1.06 -0.72
CA GLN A 61 14.95 -1.43 -2.07
C GLN A 61 14.93 -0.17 -2.95
N PRO A 62 15.96 0.67 -2.94
CA PRO A 62 15.92 2.03 -3.48
C PRO A 62 15.39 2.14 -4.92
N GLU A 63 15.81 1.25 -5.81
CA GLU A 63 15.38 1.27 -7.21
C GLU A 63 13.90 0.89 -7.37
N ASN A 64 13.48 -0.19 -6.71
CA ASN A 64 12.08 -0.65 -6.74
C ASN A 64 11.16 0.33 -6.01
N ASP A 65 11.58 0.83 -4.84
CA ASP A 65 10.84 1.80 -4.05
C ASP A 65 10.62 3.11 -4.83
N GLU A 66 11.66 3.58 -5.55
CA GLU A 66 11.56 4.76 -6.42
C GLU A 66 10.64 4.54 -7.62
N THR A 67 10.76 3.39 -8.27
CA THR A 67 9.91 3.01 -9.42
C THR A 67 8.45 2.93 -9.01
N ALA A 68 8.15 2.31 -7.88
CA ALA A 68 6.81 2.24 -7.32
C ALA A 68 6.26 3.63 -6.98
N ALA A 69 7.06 4.49 -6.35
CA ALA A 69 6.65 5.84 -6.00
C ALA A 69 6.32 6.68 -7.23
N LYS A 70 7.13 6.60 -8.29
CA LYS A 70 6.86 7.28 -9.57
C LYS A 70 5.58 6.78 -10.24
N ALA A 71 5.34 5.47 -10.22
CA ALA A 71 4.12 4.90 -10.78
C ALA A 71 2.87 5.39 -10.03
N ILE A 72 2.89 5.35 -8.71
CA ILE A 72 1.79 5.85 -7.88
C ILE A 72 1.60 7.37 -8.04
N GLN A 73 2.67 8.16 -8.08
CA GLN A 73 2.55 9.61 -8.29
C GLN A 73 1.93 9.98 -9.64
N ARG A 74 2.22 9.20 -10.69
CA ARG A 74 1.59 9.39 -12.01
C ARG A 74 0.09 9.08 -12.00
N LEU A 75 -0.31 8.06 -11.23
CA LEU A 75 -1.71 7.67 -11.08
C LEU A 75 -2.51 8.68 -10.28
N PHE A 76 -1.89 9.27 -9.29
CA PHE A 76 -2.52 10.19 -8.33
C PHE A 76 -1.81 11.55 -8.31
N PRO A 77 -1.85 12.32 -9.40
CA PRO A 77 -1.04 13.54 -9.54
C PRO A 77 -1.40 14.65 -8.54
N ARG A 78 -2.58 14.58 -7.94
CA ARG A 78 -3.06 15.56 -6.93
C ARG A 78 -2.80 15.15 -5.49
N TYR A 79 -2.24 13.95 -5.27
CA TYR A 79 -1.93 13.43 -3.93
C TYR A 79 -0.43 13.51 -3.68
N GLU A 80 -0.06 13.76 -2.46
CA GLU A 80 1.33 13.61 -2.00
C GLU A 80 1.62 12.13 -1.78
N VAL A 81 2.69 11.60 -2.36
CA VAL A 81 3.13 10.23 -2.11
C VAL A 81 4.15 10.21 -0.98
N VAL A 82 3.75 9.67 0.16
CA VAL A 82 4.58 9.56 1.36
C VAL A 82 5.08 8.12 1.50
N ARG A 83 6.39 7.93 1.52
CA ARG A 83 7.02 6.61 1.64
C ARG A 83 7.13 6.21 3.11
N ILE A 84 6.61 5.05 3.45
CA ILE A 84 6.60 4.52 4.82
C ILE A 84 7.44 3.24 4.88
N PRO A 85 8.55 3.21 5.63
CA PRO A 85 9.34 1.99 5.82
C PRO A 85 8.54 0.90 6.52
N CYS A 86 8.23 -0.20 5.82
CA CYS A 86 7.31 -1.24 6.29
C CYS A 86 7.96 -2.61 6.53
N LEU A 87 9.28 -2.74 6.44
CA LEU A 87 9.96 -4.00 6.76
C LEU A 87 9.58 -4.57 8.14
N PRO A 88 9.48 -3.75 9.23
CA PRO A 88 9.06 -4.27 10.53
C PRO A 88 7.64 -4.84 10.53
N LEU A 89 6.73 -4.27 9.73
CA LEU A 89 5.33 -4.70 9.65
C LEU A 89 5.19 -6.08 8.98
N LEU A 90 6.09 -6.43 8.06
CA LEU A 90 6.00 -7.68 7.32
C LEU A 90 6.04 -8.91 8.22
N ARG A 91 6.70 -8.82 9.38
CA ARG A 91 6.85 -9.93 10.33
C ARG A 91 5.51 -10.44 10.90
N GLN A 92 4.47 -9.62 10.84
CA GLN A 92 3.10 -10.01 11.22
C GLN A 92 2.26 -10.47 10.02
N HIS A 93 2.89 -10.82 8.90
CA HIS A 93 2.27 -11.28 7.66
C HIS A 93 1.33 -10.28 6.99
N GLY A 94 1.55 -8.98 7.24
CA GLY A 94 0.85 -7.86 6.60
C GLY A 94 1.80 -6.71 6.30
N SER A 95 1.33 -5.70 5.59
CA SER A 95 2.07 -4.48 5.34
C SER A 95 1.23 -3.26 5.76
N LEU A 96 1.42 -2.10 5.14
CA LEU A 96 0.87 -0.84 5.59
C LEU A 96 -0.67 -0.85 5.66
N HIS A 97 -1.36 -1.11 4.55
CA HIS A 97 -2.82 -1.10 4.50
C HIS A 97 -3.43 -2.16 5.42
N CYS A 98 -2.83 -3.34 5.50
CA CYS A 98 -3.27 -4.42 6.39
C CYS A 98 -3.26 -4.03 7.87
N SER A 99 -2.44 -3.06 8.26
CA SER A 99 -2.32 -2.57 9.64
C SER A 99 -3.24 -1.38 9.95
N THR A 100 -4.14 -1.03 9.03
CA THR A 100 -4.98 0.16 9.12
C THR A 100 -6.47 -0.16 9.03
N MET A 101 -7.28 0.78 9.50
CA MET A 101 -8.73 0.81 9.32
C MET A 101 -9.11 2.16 8.74
N GLN A 102 -9.90 2.17 7.65
CA GLN A 102 -10.38 3.39 7.03
C GLN A 102 -11.80 3.72 7.49
N PHE A 103 -12.02 4.98 7.80
CA PHE A 103 -13.35 5.54 8.09
C PHE A 103 -13.67 6.62 7.05
N PRO A 104 -14.85 6.58 6.42
CA PRO A 104 -15.30 7.66 5.55
C PRO A 104 -15.34 9.00 6.30
N ALA A 105 -15.18 10.10 5.56
CA ALA A 105 -15.32 11.43 6.14
C ALA A 105 -16.67 11.60 6.85
N ASN A 106 -16.67 12.30 7.97
CA ASN A 106 -17.85 12.58 8.81
C ASN A 106 -18.49 11.36 9.53
N VAL A 107 -17.89 10.19 9.49
CA VAL A 107 -18.35 9.02 10.25
C VAL A 107 -17.92 9.10 11.72
N LEU A 108 -16.69 9.58 11.97
CA LEU A 108 -16.21 9.77 13.32
C LEU A 108 -16.78 11.05 13.94
N ASN A 109 -17.35 10.95 15.14
CA ASN A 109 -17.88 12.11 15.87
C ASN A 109 -16.72 12.85 16.56
N THR A 110 -16.15 13.84 15.90
CA THR A 110 -15.05 14.67 16.43
C THR A 110 -15.45 15.60 17.56
N LYS A 111 -16.75 15.68 17.92
CA LYS A 111 -17.24 16.52 19.04
C LYS A 111 -16.90 15.96 20.43
N ALA A 112 -16.40 14.74 20.53
CA ALA A 112 -16.05 14.13 21.81
C ALA A 112 -14.68 14.59 22.37
N GLU A 113 -13.80 15.14 21.54
CA GLU A 113 -12.45 15.53 21.95
C GLU A 113 -12.38 16.88 22.71
N ASN A 114 -13.40 17.71 22.62
CA ASN A 114 -13.42 19.04 23.29
C ASN A 114 -13.98 19.02 24.74
N LYS A 115 -14.16 17.87 25.35
CA LYS A 115 -14.64 17.77 26.74
C LYS A 115 -13.57 17.42 27.79
N ALA A 116 -12.31 17.25 27.36
CA ALA A 116 -11.23 16.87 28.29
C ALA A 116 -10.41 18.06 28.83
N ASP A 117 -10.66 19.30 28.38
CA ASP A 117 -9.94 20.51 28.79
C ASP A 117 -10.86 21.53 29.52
N ASN A 118 -11.54 21.05 30.55
CA ASN A 118 -12.16 21.96 31.53
C ASN A 118 -12.05 21.35 32.92
#